data_7221ebe6dc3418ab9ed2af5ac2c26749
#
_entry.id   7221ebe6dc3418ab9ed2af5ac2c26749
#
_cell.length_a   1.000
_cell.length_b   1.000
_cell.length_c   1.000
_cell.angle_alpha   90.00
_cell.angle_beta   90.00
_cell.angle_gamma   90.00
#
_symmetry.space_group_name_H-M   'P 1'
#
loop_
_entity.id
_entity.type
_entity.pdbx_description
1 polymer ?
#
loop_
_entity_poly.entity_id
_entity_poly.type
_entity_poly.pdbx_seq_one_letter_code
_entity_poly.pdbx_strand_id
1 'polypeptide(L)'
;MKNINERNNFVFEFRPVTELFEEQVKLHPEKCAVVSGKESFTYVQLNERANRIANALVEKGVRRETIVGVVLERCCDFYAVRQGILKAGGAFAVATPDYPDDRIRYIFEDSGAPFIITTKEIAEERRELFAKLPCT
;
A
#
# COMPACT_ATOMS: atom_id res chain seq x y z
N MET A 1 -25.00 -27.18 -0.06
CA MET A 1 -23.77 -26.94 -0.82
C MET A 1 -22.61 -26.81 0.17
N LYS A 2 -21.67 -27.76 0.15
CA LYS A 2 -20.51 -27.67 1.05
C LYS A 2 -19.64 -26.48 0.65
N ASN A 3 -19.24 -25.66 1.63
CA ASN A 3 -18.33 -24.55 1.43
C ASN A 3 -16.99 -25.09 0.85
N ILE A 4 -16.37 -24.38 -0.11
CA ILE A 4 -15.07 -24.75 -0.69
C ILE A 4 -14.00 -24.95 0.40
N ASN A 5 -14.07 -24.20 1.48
CA ASN A 5 -13.17 -24.31 2.62
C ASN A 5 -13.29 -25.62 3.39
N GLU A 6 -14.50 -26.19 3.47
CA GLU A 6 -14.73 -27.50 4.10
C GLU A 6 -14.13 -28.66 3.29
N ARG A 7 -14.10 -28.53 1.95
CA ARG A 7 -13.52 -29.55 1.07
C ARG A 7 -12.01 -29.68 1.18
N ASN A 8 -11.35 -28.60 1.55
CA ASN A 8 -9.89 -28.51 1.60
C ASN A 8 -9.33 -28.50 3.03
N ASN A 9 -10.15 -28.73 4.06
CA ASN A 9 -9.77 -28.60 5.47
C ASN A 9 -9.09 -27.24 5.79
N PHE A 10 -9.40 -26.18 5.04
CA PHE A 10 -8.94 -24.84 5.33
C PHE A 10 -9.77 -24.23 6.46
N VAL A 11 -9.17 -24.07 7.60
CA VAL A 11 -9.73 -23.23 8.67
C VAL A 11 -9.40 -21.78 8.34
N PHE A 12 -10.42 -21.02 7.94
CA PHE A 12 -10.27 -19.59 7.68
C PHE A 12 -10.54 -18.83 8.98
N GLU A 13 -9.47 -18.34 9.60
CA GLU A 13 -9.58 -17.44 10.74
C GLU A 13 -9.65 -15.99 10.22
N PHE A 14 -10.75 -15.30 10.55
CA PHE A 14 -10.92 -13.89 10.18
C PHE A 14 -9.98 -13.02 11.01
N ARG A 15 -8.84 -12.65 10.43
CA ARG A 15 -7.85 -11.76 11.04
C ARG A 15 -7.46 -10.65 10.05
N PRO A 16 -7.20 -9.42 10.54
CA PRO A 16 -6.65 -8.37 9.68
C PRO A 16 -5.35 -8.81 9.02
N VAL A 17 -5.17 -8.44 7.75
CA VAL A 17 -3.95 -8.80 7.01
C VAL A 17 -2.68 -8.24 7.65
N THR A 18 -2.79 -7.12 8.34
CA THR A 18 -1.68 -6.51 9.09
C THR A 18 -1.22 -7.38 10.25
N GLU A 19 -2.15 -8.02 10.97
CA GLU A 19 -1.80 -8.98 12.04
C GLU A 19 -1.11 -10.21 11.48
N LEU A 20 -1.62 -10.77 10.39
CA LEU A 20 -1.01 -11.92 9.71
C LEU A 20 0.41 -11.59 9.24
N PHE A 21 0.60 -10.39 8.71
CA PHE A 21 1.92 -9.92 8.29
C PHE A 21 2.88 -9.77 9.49
N GLU A 22 2.45 -9.13 10.56
CA GLU A 22 3.25 -8.93 11.78
C GLU A 22 3.61 -10.25 12.45
N GLU A 23 2.74 -11.24 12.38
CA GLU A 23 3.03 -12.59 12.85
C GLU A 23 4.18 -13.23 12.04
N GLN A 24 4.16 -13.09 10.71
CA GLN A 24 5.26 -13.56 9.85
C GLN A 24 6.57 -12.82 10.13
N VAL A 25 6.51 -11.53 10.43
CA VAL A 25 7.70 -10.76 10.84
C VAL A 25 8.33 -11.34 12.12
N LYS A 26 7.50 -11.69 13.10
CA LYS A 26 7.98 -12.30 14.36
C LYS A 26 8.56 -13.70 14.16
N LEU A 27 7.92 -14.52 13.32
CA LEU A 27 8.34 -15.90 13.07
C LEU A 27 9.58 -15.99 12.17
N HIS A 28 9.70 -15.10 11.20
CA HIS A 28 10.71 -15.18 10.14
C HIS A 28 11.34 -13.82 9.80
N PRO A 29 11.89 -13.07 10.78
CA PRO A 29 12.32 -11.68 10.57
C PRO A 29 13.33 -11.51 9.43
N GLU A 30 14.29 -12.41 9.32
CA GLU A 30 15.39 -12.34 8.34
C GLU A 30 15.06 -13.03 7.00
N LYS A 31 13.90 -13.68 6.89
CA LYS A 31 13.48 -14.29 5.64
C LYS A 31 13.12 -13.21 4.62
N CYS A 32 13.48 -13.44 3.35
CA CYS A 32 13.08 -12.56 2.27
C CYS A 32 11.56 -12.52 2.14
N ALA A 33 10.99 -11.32 2.20
CA ALA A 33 9.55 -11.07 2.09
C ALA A 33 9.15 -10.62 0.69
N VAL A 34 9.98 -9.83 0.03
CA VAL A 34 9.69 -9.27 -1.29
C VAL A 34 10.98 -9.11 -2.09
N VAL A 35 10.87 -9.37 -3.39
CA VAL A 35 11.96 -9.20 -4.37
C VAL A 35 11.42 -8.43 -5.57
N SER A 36 12.16 -7.44 -6.02
CA SER A 36 11.89 -6.70 -7.25
C SER A 36 13.21 -6.39 -7.97
N GLY A 37 13.45 -7.09 -9.08
CA GLY A 37 14.72 -6.98 -9.79
C GLY A 37 15.91 -7.39 -8.90
N LYS A 38 16.80 -6.44 -8.63
CA LYS A 38 17.98 -6.65 -7.76
C LYS A 38 17.73 -6.25 -6.31
N GLU A 39 16.61 -5.62 -6.03
CA GLU A 39 16.23 -5.18 -4.69
C GLU A 39 15.43 -6.26 -3.97
N SER A 40 15.68 -6.42 -2.70
CA SER A 40 14.90 -7.30 -1.84
C SER A 40 14.82 -6.76 -0.43
N PHE A 41 13.70 -7.03 0.27
CA PHE A 41 13.54 -6.75 1.69
C PHE A 41 13.23 -8.04 2.44
N THR A 42 13.83 -8.18 3.62
CA THR A 42 13.40 -9.15 4.62
C THR A 42 12.07 -8.74 5.25
N TYR A 43 11.42 -9.64 5.98
CA TYR A 43 10.20 -9.30 6.71
C TYR A 43 10.40 -8.16 7.69
N VAL A 44 11.51 -8.14 8.42
CA VAL A 44 11.80 -7.05 9.37
C VAL A 44 12.03 -5.72 8.65
N GLN A 45 12.77 -5.71 7.55
CA GLN A 45 13.03 -4.50 6.76
C GLN A 45 11.74 -3.93 6.15
N LEU A 46 10.90 -4.80 5.59
CA LEU A 46 9.60 -4.40 5.05
C LEU A 46 8.70 -3.81 6.14
N ASN A 47 8.67 -4.45 7.31
CA ASN A 47 7.88 -3.99 8.45
C ASN A 47 8.34 -2.63 8.99
N GLU A 48 9.63 -2.42 9.12
CA GLU A 48 10.20 -1.13 9.57
C GLU A 48 9.86 0.02 8.61
N ARG A 49 9.95 -0.24 7.30
CA ARG A 49 9.53 0.74 6.28
C ARG A 49 8.03 1.03 6.37
N ALA A 50 7.21 -0.01 6.46
CA ALA A 50 5.76 0.12 6.59
C ALA A 50 5.37 0.91 7.85
N ASN A 51 6.04 0.68 8.98
CA ASN A 51 5.79 1.41 10.22
C ASN A 51 6.13 2.90 10.09
N ARG A 52 7.26 3.24 9.44
CA ARG A 52 7.63 4.65 9.19
C ARG A 52 6.59 5.35 8.31
N ILE A 53 6.13 4.68 7.27
CA ILE A 53 5.07 5.20 6.38
C ILE A 53 3.77 5.36 7.16
N ALA A 54 3.37 4.37 7.95
CA ALA A 54 2.15 4.44 8.75
C ALA A 54 2.17 5.62 9.73
N ASN A 55 3.28 5.83 10.44
CA ASN A 55 3.43 6.95 11.36
C ASN A 55 3.32 8.30 10.64
N ALA A 56 4.00 8.46 9.51
CA ALA A 56 3.92 9.67 8.70
C ALA A 56 2.50 9.95 8.19
N LEU A 57 1.78 8.91 7.80
CA LEU A 57 0.38 9.03 7.34
C LEU A 57 -0.57 9.43 8.49
N VAL A 58 -0.40 8.85 9.67
CA VAL A 58 -1.17 9.21 10.85
C VAL A 58 -0.93 10.67 11.26
N GLU A 59 0.32 11.11 11.23
CA GLU A 59 0.70 12.53 11.49
C GLU A 59 0.04 13.49 10.49
N LYS A 60 -0.12 13.07 9.24
CA LYS A 60 -0.81 13.85 8.20
C LYS A 60 -2.34 13.80 8.28
N GLY A 61 -2.90 12.99 9.18
CA GLY A 61 -4.35 12.91 9.40
C GLY A 61 -5.03 11.72 8.77
N VAL A 62 -4.31 10.74 8.26
CA VAL A 62 -4.90 9.47 7.81
C VAL A 62 -5.49 8.74 9.01
N ARG A 63 -6.74 8.33 8.88
CA ARG A 63 -7.53 7.64 9.90
C ARG A 63 -8.16 6.39 9.31
N ARG A 64 -8.92 5.70 10.14
CA ARG A 64 -9.70 4.54 9.70
C ARG A 64 -10.53 4.87 8.47
N GLU A 65 -10.44 3.99 7.46
CA GLU A 65 -11.16 4.09 6.18
C GLU A 65 -10.75 5.28 5.29
N THR A 66 -9.76 6.09 5.67
CA THR A 66 -9.21 7.10 4.76
C THR A 66 -8.59 6.43 3.54
N ILE A 67 -9.03 6.84 2.35
CA ILE A 67 -8.45 6.34 1.09
C ILE A 67 -7.17 7.11 0.80
N VAL A 68 -6.08 6.38 0.58
CA VAL A 68 -4.78 6.93 0.18
C VAL A 68 -4.47 6.47 -1.24
N GLY A 69 -4.30 7.40 -2.16
CA GLY A 69 -3.87 7.11 -3.52
C GLY A 69 -2.41 6.66 -3.56
N VAL A 70 -2.08 5.76 -4.46
CA VAL A 70 -0.71 5.28 -4.66
C VAL A 70 -0.39 5.32 -6.14
N VAL A 71 0.64 6.07 -6.52
CA VAL A 71 1.19 6.08 -7.89
C VAL A 71 2.66 5.69 -7.80
N LEU A 72 2.93 4.42 -7.93
CA LEU A 72 4.28 3.85 -7.82
C LEU A 72 4.49 2.74 -8.85
N GLU A 73 5.73 2.61 -9.30
CA GLU A 73 6.17 1.40 -9.98
C GLU A 73 6.07 0.18 -9.06
N ARG A 74 5.98 -1.00 -9.66
CA ARG A 74 6.02 -2.27 -8.91
C ARG A 74 7.45 -2.53 -8.44
N CYS A 75 7.77 -2.05 -7.25
CA CYS A 75 9.06 -2.19 -6.58
C CYS A 75 8.85 -2.65 -5.13
N CYS A 76 9.92 -2.89 -4.40
CA CYS A 76 9.82 -3.30 -3.01
C CYS A 76 9.10 -2.26 -2.13
N ASP A 77 9.31 -0.98 -2.38
CA ASP A 77 8.64 0.11 -1.66
C ASP A 77 7.12 0.14 -1.87
N PHE A 78 6.62 -0.33 -3.02
CA PHE A 78 5.19 -0.46 -3.27
C PHE A 78 4.50 -1.33 -2.20
N TYR A 79 5.12 -2.42 -1.80
CA TYR A 79 4.59 -3.30 -0.76
C TYR A 79 4.68 -2.67 0.63
N ALA A 80 5.77 -1.93 0.91
CA ALA A 80 5.92 -1.18 2.15
C ALA A 80 4.86 -0.08 2.30
N VAL A 81 4.55 0.64 1.21
CA VAL A 81 3.50 1.66 1.17
C VAL A 81 2.14 1.05 1.44
N ARG A 82 1.79 -0.05 0.78
CA ARG A 82 0.51 -0.75 1.01
C ARG A 82 0.36 -1.18 2.46
N GLN A 83 1.37 -1.82 3.03
CA GLN A 83 1.35 -2.23 4.44
C GLN A 83 1.27 -1.01 5.37
N GLY A 84 1.99 0.06 5.08
CA GLY A 84 1.96 1.29 5.85
C GLY A 84 0.57 1.93 5.88
N ILE A 85 -0.11 1.99 4.74
CA ILE A 85 -1.49 2.50 4.65
C ILE A 85 -2.45 1.67 5.50
N LEU A 86 -2.38 0.34 5.38
CA LEU A 86 -3.22 -0.57 6.17
C LEU A 86 -2.94 -0.46 7.66
N LYS A 87 -1.68 -0.34 8.08
CA LYS A 87 -1.29 -0.12 9.48
C LYS A 87 -1.80 1.22 10.03
N ALA A 88 -1.88 2.24 9.19
CA ALA A 88 -2.48 3.54 9.56
C ALA A 88 -4.02 3.49 9.66
N GLY A 89 -4.63 2.36 9.31
CA GLY A 89 -6.09 2.20 9.27
C GLY A 89 -6.74 2.64 7.97
N GLY A 90 -5.96 3.07 6.98
CA GLY A 90 -6.44 3.52 5.69
C GLY A 90 -6.75 2.38 4.71
N ALA A 91 -7.30 2.75 3.59
CA ALA A 91 -7.46 1.93 2.39
C ALA A 91 -6.64 2.54 1.26
N PHE A 92 -6.22 1.76 0.29
CA PHE A 92 -5.43 2.29 -0.83
C PHE A 92 -6.17 2.16 -2.16
N ALA A 93 -6.02 3.21 -3.00
CA ALA A 93 -6.40 3.20 -4.41
C ALA A 93 -5.12 3.31 -5.25
N VAL A 94 -4.89 2.36 -6.12
CA VAL A 94 -3.63 2.24 -6.87
C VAL A 94 -3.83 2.64 -8.33
N ALA A 95 -2.94 3.48 -8.82
CA ALA A 95 -2.71 3.71 -10.24
C ALA A 95 -1.23 3.44 -10.57
N THR A 96 -0.98 2.85 -11.72
CA THR A 96 0.40 2.64 -12.18
C THR A 96 0.88 3.84 -13.00
N PRO A 97 2.19 4.18 -12.97
CA PRO A 97 2.70 5.35 -13.69
C PRO A 97 2.54 5.31 -15.20
N ASP A 98 2.32 4.14 -15.79
CA ASP A 98 2.06 3.95 -17.22
C ASP A 98 0.63 4.31 -17.65
N TYR A 99 -0.27 4.53 -16.69
CA TYR A 99 -1.62 4.97 -17.03
C TYR A 99 -1.64 6.39 -17.60
N PRO A 100 -2.53 6.67 -18.58
CA PRO A 100 -2.78 8.04 -19.04
C PRO A 100 -3.23 8.94 -17.88
N ASP A 101 -2.87 10.21 -17.94
CA ASP A 101 -3.21 11.21 -16.92
C ASP A 101 -4.71 11.27 -16.62
N ASP A 102 -5.56 11.18 -17.64
CA ASP A 102 -7.02 11.20 -17.47
C ASP A 102 -7.52 10.01 -16.66
N ARG A 103 -6.90 8.83 -16.82
CA ARG A 103 -7.23 7.64 -16.03
C ARG A 103 -6.80 7.78 -14.59
N ILE A 104 -5.59 8.28 -14.34
CA ILE A 104 -5.09 8.53 -12.98
C ILE A 104 -5.98 9.55 -12.28
N ARG A 105 -6.33 10.64 -12.98
CA ARG A 105 -7.24 11.65 -12.44
C ARG A 105 -8.59 11.06 -12.07
N TYR A 106 -9.19 10.30 -12.98
CA TYR A 106 -10.49 9.65 -12.72
C TYR A 106 -10.45 8.77 -11.47
N ILE A 107 -9.42 7.91 -11.32
CA ILE A 107 -9.29 7.01 -10.19
C ILE A 107 -9.28 7.80 -8.86
N PHE A 108 -8.53 8.90 -8.78
CA PHE A 108 -8.39 9.65 -7.53
C PHE A 108 -9.51 10.63 -7.26
N GLU A 109 -10.14 11.19 -8.28
CA GLU A 109 -11.36 11.98 -8.13
C GLU A 109 -12.54 11.10 -7.70
N ASP A 110 -12.73 9.95 -8.32
CA ASP A 110 -13.79 9.00 -8.01
C ASP A 110 -13.63 8.39 -6.61
N SER A 111 -12.42 8.01 -6.23
CA SER A 111 -12.12 7.47 -4.90
C SER A 111 -12.18 8.51 -3.79
N GLY A 112 -12.08 9.79 -4.12
CA GLY A 112 -12.03 10.88 -3.15
C GLY A 112 -10.78 10.84 -2.26
N ALA A 113 -9.67 10.28 -2.73
CA ALA A 113 -8.44 10.16 -1.96
C ALA A 113 -7.86 11.53 -1.59
N PRO A 114 -7.81 11.90 -0.29
CA PRO A 114 -7.24 13.19 0.13
C PRO A 114 -5.72 13.24 0.11
N PHE A 115 -5.07 12.08 0.01
CA PHE A 115 -3.61 11.95 -0.04
C PHE A 115 -3.20 11.03 -1.18
N ILE A 116 -2.06 11.35 -1.80
CA ILE A 116 -1.40 10.49 -2.78
C ILE A 116 0.05 10.28 -2.39
N ILE A 117 0.49 9.03 -2.41
CA ILE A 117 1.88 8.64 -2.26
C ILE A 117 2.47 8.35 -3.63
N THR A 118 3.57 9.02 -3.93
CA THR A 118 4.33 8.82 -5.17
C THR A 118 5.81 9.10 -4.93
N THR A 119 6.66 8.81 -5.91
CA THR A 119 8.06 9.21 -5.85
C THR A 119 8.23 10.66 -6.32
N LYS A 120 9.35 11.25 -5.94
CA LYS A 120 9.70 12.60 -6.35
C LYS A 120 9.80 12.72 -7.88
N GLU A 121 10.38 11.73 -8.52
CA GLU A 121 10.55 11.65 -9.97
C GLU A 121 9.20 11.67 -10.68
N ILE A 122 8.27 10.81 -10.28
CA ILE A 122 6.91 10.76 -10.85
C ILE A 122 6.15 12.05 -10.59
N ALA A 123 6.30 12.63 -9.40
CA ALA A 123 5.67 13.90 -9.04
C ALA A 123 6.18 15.07 -9.92
N GLU A 124 7.47 15.09 -10.24
CA GLU A 124 8.07 16.10 -11.12
C GLU A 124 7.66 15.90 -12.56
N GLU A 125 7.69 14.67 -13.08
CA GLU A 125 7.27 14.34 -14.45
C GLU A 125 5.80 14.66 -14.72
N ARG A 126 4.94 14.48 -13.71
CA ARG A 126 3.48 14.66 -13.82
C ARG A 126 2.96 15.82 -12.97
N ARG A 127 3.77 16.86 -12.82
CA ARG A 127 3.44 18.03 -12.00
C ARG A 127 2.08 18.64 -12.32
N GLU A 128 1.73 18.74 -13.60
CA GLU A 128 0.45 19.32 -14.03
C GLU A 128 -0.74 18.44 -13.65
N LEU A 129 -0.58 17.12 -13.68
CA LEU A 129 -1.60 16.19 -13.23
C LEU A 129 -1.86 16.35 -11.74
N PHE A 130 -0.81 16.27 -10.92
CA PHE A 130 -0.95 16.35 -9.46
C PHE A 130 -1.41 17.73 -8.99
N ALA A 131 -1.05 18.82 -9.68
CA ALA A 131 -1.53 20.16 -9.36
C ALA A 131 -3.05 20.34 -9.53
N LYS A 132 -3.68 19.51 -10.36
CA LYS A 132 -5.13 19.55 -10.62
C LYS A 132 -5.93 18.65 -9.70
N LEU A 133 -5.27 17.77 -8.95
CA LEU A 133 -5.94 16.86 -8.02
C LEU A 133 -6.18 17.55 -6.68
N PRO A 134 -7.37 17.37 -6.06
CA PRO A 134 -7.69 17.97 -4.76
C PRO A 134 -7.11 17.15 -3.59
N CYS A 135 -5.82 16.89 -3.64
CA CYS A 135 -5.11 16.03 -2.67
C CYS A 135 -3.72 16.57 -2.32
N THR A 136 -3.18 16.01 -1.27
CA THR A 136 -1.82 16.30 -0.80
C THR A 136 -0.89 15.13 -1.07
#